data_ec261c69d9cf87c58b1b786fbd4d06fa
#
_entry.id   ec261c69d9cf87c58b1b786fbd4d06fa
#
_cell.length_a   1.000
_cell.length_b   1.000
_cell.length_c   1.000
_cell.angle_alpha   90.00
_cell.angle_beta   90.00
_cell.angle_gamma   90.00
#
_symmetry.space_group_name_H-M   'P 1'
#
loop_
_entity.id
_entity.type
_entity.pdbx_description
1 polymer ?
#
loop_
_entity_poly.entity_id
_entity_poly.type
_entity_poly.pdbx_seq_one_letter_code
_entity_poly.pdbx_strand_id
1 'polypeptide(L)'
;MSWKDTAIHLFAGGCGGTVAAILTCPLEVLKTRLQSSSITLYISEVQLNTVNGASVNRVSPRAFHCFKMILQNEGPRSFFRGLGPNLVGVAPSRALYFATYSKSKEIMNNIFEPDSTQVHMTSAGVAGFTAITVTNPIWLVKTRLQLDARNRGERQMNAFECVRKVYRSDGIKGFYRGMSASYAGISETVIHFVIYENIKQKILECNSTPGMDKEDEPVKKASDFVSMMAAAATSKTCATSIAYPHEVVRTRLREEGTKYRSFFQTLSLLMQEEGYSSFYRGLATHLIRQIPNTAIMMTTYEVVVYLLNRQQHYYLTMGK
;
A
#
# COMPACT_ATOMS: atom_id res chain seq x y z
N MET A 1 22.82 20.64 -0.15
CA MET A 1 21.55 20.64 0.59
C MET A 1 21.87 20.77 2.07
N SER A 2 21.39 21.83 2.74
CA SER A 2 21.68 22.05 4.16
C SER A 2 21.03 20.94 5.00
N TRP A 3 21.65 20.60 6.14
CA TRP A 3 21.07 19.66 7.12
C TRP A 3 19.64 20.07 7.55
N LYS A 4 19.40 21.36 7.59
CA LYS A 4 18.09 21.97 7.92
C LYS A 4 17.04 21.68 6.84
N ASP A 5 17.42 21.80 5.56
CA ASP A 5 16.51 21.51 4.44
C ASP A 5 16.11 20.03 4.44
N THR A 6 17.08 19.13 4.68
CA THR A 6 16.83 17.70 4.80
C THR A 6 15.86 17.38 5.94
N ALA A 7 16.03 18.02 7.10
CA ALA A 7 15.14 17.85 8.25
C ALA A 7 13.70 18.34 7.96
N ILE A 8 13.55 19.49 7.28
CA ILE A 8 12.25 20.03 6.86
C ILE A 8 11.53 19.05 5.94
N HIS A 9 12.22 18.53 4.93
CA HIS A 9 11.63 17.57 3.99
C HIS A 9 11.28 16.22 4.64
N LEU A 10 12.09 15.74 5.57
CA LEU A 10 11.79 14.52 6.36
C LEU A 10 10.56 14.73 7.24
N PHE A 11 10.47 15.85 7.94
CA PHE A 11 9.32 16.18 8.78
C PHE A 11 8.04 16.36 7.96
N ALA A 12 8.11 17.10 6.85
CA ALA A 12 6.99 17.32 5.95
C ALA A 12 6.49 15.99 5.34
N GLY A 13 7.41 15.10 4.94
CA GLY A 13 7.07 13.77 4.45
C GLY A 13 6.41 12.89 5.53
N GLY A 14 6.88 12.98 6.77
CA GLY A 14 6.27 12.31 7.91
C GLY A 14 4.85 12.79 8.20
N CYS A 15 4.64 14.11 8.23
CA CYS A 15 3.32 14.72 8.40
C CYS A 15 2.37 14.33 7.27
N GLY A 16 2.81 14.45 6.00
CA GLY A 16 2.03 14.08 4.84
C GLY A 16 1.60 12.62 4.86
N GLY A 17 2.53 11.71 5.16
CA GLY A 17 2.24 10.28 5.28
C GLY A 17 1.26 9.96 6.43
N THR A 18 1.39 10.64 7.56
CA THR A 18 0.51 10.45 8.72
C THR A 18 -0.92 10.92 8.44
N VAL A 19 -1.08 12.13 7.91
CA VAL A 19 -2.40 12.69 7.57
C VAL A 19 -3.08 11.83 6.49
N ALA A 20 -2.35 11.47 5.44
CA ALA A 20 -2.87 10.58 4.40
C ALA A 20 -3.30 9.22 4.97
N ALA A 21 -2.51 8.61 5.86
CA ALA A 21 -2.85 7.33 6.49
C ALA A 21 -4.12 7.44 7.36
N ILE A 22 -4.31 8.53 8.08
CA ILE A 22 -5.51 8.75 8.92
C ILE A 22 -6.75 8.89 8.04
N LEU A 23 -6.70 9.78 7.04
CA LEU A 23 -7.86 10.09 6.20
C LEU A 23 -8.24 8.92 5.27
N THR A 24 -7.27 8.12 4.81
CA THR A 24 -7.54 6.97 3.94
C THR A 24 -7.71 5.65 4.70
N CYS A 25 -7.58 5.64 6.03
CA CYS A 25 -7.74 4.45 6.87
C CYS A 25 -9.07 3.72 6.65
N PRO A 26 -10.24 4.39 6.53
CA PRO A 26 -11.50 3.72 6.26
C PRO A 26 -11.49 2.87 4.99
N LEU A 27 -10.92 3.39 3.91
CA LEU A 27 -10.81 2.66 2.64
C LEU A 27 -9.81 1.49 2.74
N GLU A 28 -8.78 1.65 3.56
CA GLU A 28 -7.81 0.59 3.80
C GLU A 28 -8.43 -0.58 4.58
N VAL A 29 -9.18 -0.30 5.65
CA VAL A 29 -9.91 -1.32 6.40
C VAL A 29 -10.93 -2.02 5.51
N LEU A 30 -11.69 -1.26 4.73
CA LEU A 30 -12.66 -1.81 3.78
C LEU A 30 -11.99 -2.77 2.77
N LYS A 31 -10.85 -2.36 2.17
CA LYS A 31 -10.06 -3.21 1.27
C LYS A 31 -9.66 -4.52 1.96
N THR A 32 -9.05 -4.43 3.14
CA THR A 32 -8.54 -5.60 3.89
C THR A 32 -9.68 -6.57 4.25
N ARG A 33 -10.84 -6.03 4.65
CA ARG A 33 -12.03 -6.83 4.95
C ARG A 33 -12.60 -7.53 3.69
N LEU A 34 -12.65 -6.84 2.56
CA LEU A 34 -13.10 -7.46 1.29
C LEU A 34 -12.19 -8.60 0.84
N GLN A 35 -10.91 -8.58 1.21
CA GLN A 35 -9.96 -9.65 0.93
C GLN A 35 -10.07 -10.84 1.90
N SER A 36 -10.73 -10.67 3.06
CA SER A 36 -10.87 -11.67 4.11
C SER A 36 -11.83 -12.81 3.74
N SER A 37 -11.56 -14.00 4.30
CA SER A 37 -12.44 -15.17 4.23
C SER A 37 -13.70 -14.98 5.08
N SER A 38 -13.58 -14.34 6.22
CA SER A 38 -14.66 -14.15 7.19
C SER A 38 -15.86 -13.41 6.63
N ILE A 39 -15.63 -12.36 5.85
CA ILE A 39 -16.71 -11.60 5.21
C ILE A 39 -17.42 -12.44 4.13
N THR A 40 -16.68 -13.26 3.41
CA THR A 40 -17.27 -14.14 2.39
C THR A 40 -18.24 -15.14 3.02
N LEU A 41 -17.88 -15.73 4.15
CA LEU A 41 -18.74 -16.65 4.89
C LEU A 41 -19.96 -15.93 5.48
N TYR A 42 -19.77 -14.77 6.11
CA TYR A 42 -20.86 -14.01 6.72
C TYR A 42 -21.91 -13.55 5.69
N ILE A 43 -21.49 -13.09 4.52
CA ILE A 43 -22.42 -12.70 3.45
C ILE A 43 -23.16 -13.92 2.88
N SER A 44 -22.48 -15.07 2.79
CA SER A 44 -23.12 -16.34 2.38
C SER A 44 -24.20 -16.79 3.37
N GLU A 45 -23.95 -16.67 4.69
CA GLU A 45 -24.95 -17.00 5.73
C GLU A 45 -26.15 -16.04 5.72
N VAL A 46 -25.92 -14.75 5.57
CA VAL A 46 -27.01 -13.76 5.51
C VAL A 46 -27.89 -13.97 4.27
N GLN A 47 -27.31 -14.34 3.13
CA GLN A 47 -28.07 -14.66 1.93
C GLN A 47 -28.86 -15.98 2.05
N LEU A 48 -28.32 -17.01 2.69
CA LEU A 48 -29.01 -18.25 2.97
C LEU A 48 -30.25 -18.07 3.85
N ASN A 49 -30.17 -17.17 4.82
CA ASN A 49 -31.28 -16.85 5.73
C ASN A 49 -32.36 -15.96 5.08
N THR A 50 -32.07 -15.30 3.97
CA THR A 50 -33.00 -14.35 3.31
C THR A 50 -33.74 -14.94 2.12
N VAL A 51 -33.30 -16.08 1.59
CA VAL A 51 -33.87 -16.65 0.35
C VAL A 51 -34.22 -18.13 0.53
N ASN A 52 -35.47 -18.37 0.89
CA ASN A 52 -36.09 -19.69 0.69
C ASN A 52 -36.15 -20.00 -0.81
N GLY A 53 -35.21 -20.82 -1.31
CA GLY A 53 -35.44 -21.61 -2.52
C GLY A 53 -34.97 -21.06 -3.88
N ALA A 54 -34.13 -20.04 -3.98
CA ALA A 54 -33.57 -19.59 -5.25
C ALA A 54 -32.06 -19.83 -5.34
N SER A 55 -31.63 -20.33 -6.50
CA SER A 55 -30.22 -20.59 -6.89
C SER A 55 -29.28 -19.44 -6.47
N VAL A 56 -28.33 -19.74 -5.59
CA VAL A 56 -27.37 -18.78 -5.07
C VAL A 56 -26.34 -18.45 -6.13
N ASN A 57 -26.60 -17.40 -6.91
CA ASN A 57 -25.52 -16.70 -7.62
C ASN A 57 -24.58 -16.12 -6.56
N ARG A 58 -23.34 -16.58 -6.52
CA ARG A 58 -22.27 -16.03 -5.66
C ARG A 58 -22.05 -14.55 -6.01
N VAL A 59 -22.84 -13.68 -5.39
CA VAL A 59 -22.69 -12.23 -5.55
C VAL A 59 -21.43 -11.82 -4.80
N SER A 60 -20.42 -11.39 -5.54
CA SER A 60 -19.22 -10.77 -4.97
C SER A 60 -19.65 -9.61 -4.06
N PRO A 61 -19.19 -9.54 -2.81
CA PRO A 61 -19.63 -8.49 -1.88
C PRO A 61 -19.27 -7.13 -2.44
N ARG A 62 -20.27 -6.31 -2.75
CA ARG A 62 -20.03 -4.94 -3.21
C ARG A 62 -19.45 -4.14 -2.06
N ALA A 63 -18.43 -3.33 -2.32
CA ALA A 63 -17.73 -2.51 -1.33
C ALA A 63 -18.70 -1.68 -0.46
N PHE A 64 -19.76 -1.16 -1.05
CA PHE A 64 -20.79 -0.40 -0.34
C PHE A 64 -21.56 -1.25 0.69
N HIS A 65 -21.89 -2.50 0.36
CA HIS A 65 -22.56 -3.40 1.30
C HIS A 65 -21.66 -3.73 2.50
N CYS A 66 -20.39 -4.04 2.23
CA CYS A 66 -19.38 -4.25 3.27
C CYS A 66 -19.22 -3.01 4.17
N PHE A 67 -19.15 -1.82 3.59
CA PHE A 67 -19.08 -0.56 4.33
C PHE A 67 -20.28 -0.37 5.26
N LYS A 68 -21.50 -0.56 4.73
CA LYS A 68 -22.75 -0.46 5.52
C LYS A 68 -22.78 -1.47 6.66
N MET A 69 -22.36 -2.70 6.38
CA MET A 69 -22.31 -3.78 7.38
C MET A 69 -21.34 -3.46 8.53
N ILE A 70 -20.12 -2.99 8.21
CA ILE A 70 -19.14 -2.58 9.24
C ILE A 70 -19.73 -1.43 10.08
N LEU A 71 -20.36 -0.44 9.44
CA LEU A 71 -20.91 0.70 10.14
C LEU A 71 -22.06 0.31 11.09
N GLN A 72 -22.93 -0.61 10.67
CA GLN A 72 -24.08 -1.05 11.46
C GLN A 72 -23.68 -1.99 12.60
N ASN A 73 -22.84 -2.98 12.33
CA ASN A 73 -22.52 -4.02 13.30
C ASN A 73 -21.37 -3.64 14.25
N GLU A 74 -20.34 -2.97 13.74
CA GLU A 74 -19.14 -2.66 14.52
C GLU A 74 -19.04 -1.18 14.94
N GLY A 75 -19.66 -0.28 14.15
CA GLY A 75 -19.66 1.17 14.36
C GLY A 75 -18.49 1.90 13.69
N PRO A 76 -18.50 3.26 13.71
CA PRO A 76 -17.57 4.08 12.93
C PRO A 76 -16.11 3.97 13.38
N ARG A 77 -15.84 3.64 14.65
CA ARG A 77 -14.47 3.46 15.18
C ARG A 77 -13.76 2.29 14.55
N SER A 78 -14.45 1.31 14.00
CA SER A 78 -13.87 0.13 13.35
C SER A 78 -13.08 0.49 12.09
N PHE A 79 -13.42 1.58 11.42
CA PHE A 79 -12.70 2.05 10.24
C PHE A 79 -11.28 2.57 10.54
N PHE A 80 -10.94 2.79 11.81
CA PHE A 80 -9.62 3.24 12.23
C PHE A 80 -8.79 2.12 12.90
N ARG A 81 -9.25 0.88 12.80
CA ARG A 81 -8.51 -0.27 13.32
C ARG A 81 -7.20 -0.48 12.58
N GLY A 82 -6.14 -0.75 13.32
CA GLY A 82 -4.80 -0.93 12.78
C GLY A 82 -4.07 0.37 12.43
N LEU A 83 -4.67 1.55 12.70
CA LEU A 83 -4.01 2.84 12.48
C LEU A 83 -2.76 2.99 13.35
N GLY A 84 -2.81 2.62 14.64
CA GLY A 84 -1.66 2.71 15.55
C GLY A 84 -0.42 1.97 15.01
N PRO A 85 -0.49 0.65 14.78
CA PRO A 85 0.61 -0.10 14.17
C PRO A 85 1.02 0.44 12.80
N ASN A 86 0.09 0.98 12.00
CA ASN A 86 0.41 1.61 10.73
C ASN A 86 1.35 2.81 10.91
N LEU A 87 1.00 3.73 11.80
CA LEU A 87 1.81 4.93 12.07
C LEU A 87 3.19 4.57 12.65
N VAL A 88 3.22 3.62 13.59
CA VAL A 88 4.49 3.13 14.18
C VAL A 88 5.36 2.42 13.15
N GLY A 89 4.76 1.69 12.20
CA GLY A 89 5.49 0.89 11.21
C GLY A 89 6.04 1.68 10.02
N VAL A 90 5.42 2.80 9.65
CA VAL A 90 5.81 3.56 8.44
C VAL A 90 7.22 4.13 8.54
N ALA A 91 7.55 4.79 9.63
CA ALA A 91 8.85 5.46 9.80
C ALA A 91 10.02 4.46 9.80
N PRO A 92 10.02 3.38 10.63
CA PRO A 92 11.10 2.39 10.60
C PRO A 92 11.22 1.67 9.26
N SER A 93 10.09 1.35 8.62
CA SER A 93 10.08 0.69 7.31
C SER A 93 10.75 1.54 6.23
N ARG A 94 10.43 2.85 6.20
CA ARG A 94 11.04 3.79 5.26
C ARG A 94 12.52 4.01 5.54
N ALA A 95 12.89 4.22 6.81
CA ALA A 95 14.28 4.41 7.22
C ALA A 95 15.15 3.20 6.81
N LEU A 96 14.67 2.00 7.11
CA LEU A 96 15.36 0.77 6.76
C LEU A 96 15.48 0.57 5.24
N TYR A 97 14.41 0.87 4.50
CA TYR A 97 14.41 0.80 3.05
C TYR A 97 15.47 1.74 2.45
N PHE A 98 15.47 3.01 2.83
CA PHE A 98 16.42 3.98 2.28
C PHE A 98 17.86 3.71 2.70
N ALA A 99 18.12 3.31 3.95
CA ALA A 99 19.44 2.94 4.43
C ALA A 99 20.01 1.75 3.64
N THR A 100 19.18 0.69 3.47
CA THR A 100 19.59 -0.48 2.72
C THR A 100 19.75 -0.17 1.23
N TYR A 101 18.87 0.66 0.66
CA TYR A 101 18.95 1.08 -0.74
C TYR A 101 20.25 1.84 -1.02
N SER A 102 20.57 2.86 -0.19
CA SER A 102 21.80 3.63 -0.35
C SER A 102 23.05 2.76 -0.25
N LYS A 103 23.09 1.85 0.73
CA LYS A 103 24.22 0.95 0.89
C LYS A 103 24.35 -0.06 -0.24
N SER A 104 23.22 -0.63 -0.67
CA SER A 104 23.20 -1.56 -1.82
C SER A 104 23.60 -0.87 -3.12
N LYS A 105 23.13 0.37 -3.33
CA LYS A 105 23.49 1.17 -4.50
C LYS A 105 25.01 1.45 -4.55
N GLU A 106 25.60 1.81 -3.41
CA GLU A 106 27.05 2.01 -3.29
C GLU A 106 27.83 0.75 -3.70
N ILE A 107 27.40 -0.42 -3.21
CA ILE A 107 28.04 -1.70 -3.56
C ILE A 107 27.83 -2.06 -5.04
N MET A 108 26.61 -1.89 -5.55
CA MET A 108 26.28 -2.25 -6.93
C MET A 108 26.95 -1.34 -7.96
N ASN A 109 27.20 -0.06 -7.65
CA ASN A 109 27.94 0.86 -8.51
C ASN A 109 29.41 0.43 -8.71
N ASN A 110 29.95 -0.42 -7.84
CA ASN A 110 31.30 -0.98 -8.00
C ASN A 110 31.33 -2.23 -8.90
N ILE A 111 30.14 -2.83 -9.17
CA ILE A 111 29.98 -4.08 -9.91
C ILE A 111 29.44 -3.84 -11.32
N PHE A 112 28.49 -2.91 -11.43
CA PHE A 112 27.81 -2.56 -12.67
C PHE A 112 28.14 -1.12 -13.08
N GLU A 113 27.72 -0.73 -14.29
CA GLU A 113 27.82 0.67 -14.70
C GLU A 113 27.12 1.59 -13.69
N PRO A 114 27.81 2.64 -13.20
CA PRO A 114 27.26 3.53 -12.18
C PRO A 114 25.93 4.14 -12.62
N ASP A 115 24.97 4.19 -11.68
CA ASP A 115 23.64 4.76 -11.88
C ASP A 115 22.82 4.13 -13.02
N SER A 116 23.18 2.92 -13.45
CA SER A 116 22.40 2.17 -14.44
C SER A 116 21.06 1.71 -13.88
N THR A 117 20.10 1.44 -14.77
CA THR A 117 18.80 0.85 -14.43
C THR A 117 18.93 -0.44 -13.61
N GLN A 118 19.94 -1.26 -13.92
CA GLN A 118 20.21 -2.52 -13.21
C GLN A 118 20.62 -2.27 -11.76
N VAL A 119 21.47 -1.27 -11.49
CA VAL A 119 21.87 -0.86 -10.14
C VAL A 119 20.65 -0.42 -9.33
N HIS A 120 19.79 0.40 -9.91
CA HIS A 120 18.57 0.87 -9.24
C HIS A 120 17.60 -0.28 -8.93
N MET A 121 17.37 -1.18 -9.89
CA MET A 121 16.44 -2.33 -9.70
C MET A 121 16.97 -3.32 -8.65
N THR A 122 18.23 -3.70 -8.72
CA THR A 122 18.83 -4.64 -7.75
C THR A 122 18.87 -4.04 -6.35
N SER A 123 19.28 -2.77 -6.23
CA SER A 123 19.30 -2.06 -4.94
C SER A 123 17.91 -1.90 -4.33
N ALA A 124 16.90 -1.60 -5.14
CA ALA A 124 15.50 -1.53 -4.69
C ALA A 124 14.96 -2.90 -4.27
N GLY A 125 15.33 -3.97 -4.98
CA GLY A 125 14.98 -5.34 -4.63
C GLY A 125 15.55 -5.76 -3.28
N VAL A 126 16.85 -5.55 -3.05
CA VAL A 126 17.52 -5.84 -1.77
C VAL A 126 16.94 -5.01 -0.63
N ALA A 127 16.71 -3.71 -0.86
CA ALA A 127 16.10 -2.82 0.13
C ALA A 127 14.68 -3.26 0.49
N GLY A 128 13.88 -3.62 -0.51
CA GLY A 128 12.52 -4.12 -0.31
C GLY A 128 12.49 -5.42 0.48
N PHE A 129 13.36 -6.38 0.12
CA PHE A 129 13.49 -7.65 0.83
C PHE A 129 13.84 -7.44 2.31
N THR A 130 14.87 -6.65 2.59
CA THR A 130 15.32 -6.36 3.96
C THR A 130 14.25 -5.63 4.76
N ALA A 131 13.64 -4.59 4.20
CA ALA A 131 12.57 -3.84 4.86
C ALA A 131 11.37 -4.72 5.18
N ILE A 132 10.91 -5.56 4.26
CA ILE A 132 9.81 -6.50 4.47
C ILE A 132 10.14 -7.49 5.59
N THR A 133 11.35 -8.06 5.59
CA THR A 133 11.76 -9.05 6.59
C THR A 133 11.72 -8.48 8.00
N VAL A 134 12.30 -7.31 8.20
CA VAL A 134 12.39 -6.69 9.53
C VAL A 134 11.05 -6.15 10.01
N THR A 135 10.25 -5.56 9.11
CA THR A 135 9.00 -4.90 9.50
C THR A 135 7.76 -5.80 9.40
N ASN A 136 7.88 -7.05 8.92
CA ASN A 136 6.75 -7.96 8.79
C ASN A 136 5.92 -8.14 10.08
N PRO A 137 6.51 -8.23 11.29
CA PRO A 137 5.75 -8.34 12.53
C PRO A 137 4.76 -7.19 12.72
N ILE A 138 5.16 -5.96 12.43
CA ILE A 138 4.32 -4.76 12.57
C ILE A 138 3.14 -4.83 11.57
N TRP A 139 3.44 -5.19 10.33
CA TRP A 139 2.43 -5.31 9.28
C TRP A 139 1.47 -6.48 9.50
N LEU A 140 1.91 -7.55 10.14
CA LEU A 140 1.04 -8.65 10.56
C LEU A 140 0.03 -8.17 11.62
N VAL A 141 0.51 -7.51 12.67
CA VAL A 141 -0.35 -6.98 13.76
C VAL A 141 -1.36 -5.98 13.17
N LYS A 142 -0.92 -5.07 12.31
CA LYS A 142 -1.81 -4.14 11.58
C LYS A 142 -2.93 -4.90 10.87
N THR A 143 -2.58 -5.88 10.04
CA THR A 143 -3.56 -6.62 9.23
C THR A 143 -4.53 -7.40 10.10
N ARG A 144 -4.05 -8.06 11.17
CA ARG A 144 -4.92 -8.79 12.10
C ARG A 144 -5.90 -7.88 12.85
N LEU A 145 -5.46 -6.69 13.27
CA LEU A 145 -6.36 -5.71 13.87
C LEU A 145 -7.42 -5.19 12.90
N GLN A 146 -7.06 -5.01 11.64
CA GLN A 146 -8.01 -4.62 10.59
C GLN A 146 -9.03 -5.74 10.29
N LEU A 147 -8.61 -7.00 10.43
CA LEU A 147 -9.46 -8.17 10.22
C LEU A 147 -10.32 -8.54 11.42
N ASP A 148 -10.01 -8.03 12.62
CA ASP A 148 -10.74 -8.34 13.86
C ASP A 148 -12.17 -7.74 13.79
N ALA A 149 -13.13 -8.57 13.38
CA ALA A 149 -14.54 -8.22 13.27
C ALA A 149 -15.25 -8.57 14.59
N ARG A 150 -15.55 -7.57 15.42
CA ARG A 150 -16.29 -7.75 16.67
C ARG A 150 -17.52 -6.85 16.69
N ASN A 151 -18.61 -7.38 17.22
CA ASN A 151 -19.87 -6.68 17.33
C ASN A 151 -19.78 -5.46 18.27
N ARG A 152 -20.75 -4.53 18.12
CA ARG A 152 -20.89 -3.37 18.99
C ARG A 152 -21.05 -3.83 20.44
N GLY A 153 -20.20 -3.31 21.34
CA GLY A 153 -20.21 -3.67 22.76
C GLY A 153 -19.19 -4.71 23.17
N GLU A 154 -18.61 -5.47 22.24
CA GLU A 154 -17.51 -6.38 22.57
C GLU A 154 -16.20 -5.62 22.73
N ARG A 155 -15.36 -6.08 23.68
CA ARG A 155 -14.04 -5.51 23.90
C ARG A 155 -13.16 -5.71 22.67
N GLN A 156 -12.73 -4.62 22.06
CA GLN A 156 -11.86 -4.63 20.89
C GLN A 156 -10.45 -5.08 21.28
N MET A 157 -9.82 -5.87 20.39
CA MET A 157 -8.44 -6.33 20.59
C MET A 157 -7.46 -5.17 20.43
N ASN A 158 -6.59 -4.99 21.42
CA ASN A 158 -5.50 -4.03 21.36
C ASN A 158 -4.28 -4.61 20.62
N ALA A 159 -3.39 -3.74 20.13
CA ALA A 159 -2.17 -4.17 19.44
C ALA A 159 -1.31 -5.09 20.33
N PHE A 160 -1.17 -4.79 21.61
CA PHE A 160 -0.43 -5.61 22.55
C PHE A 160 -1.07 -6.99 22.79
N GLU A 161 -2.39 -7.03 22.91
CA GLU A 161 -3.15 -8.29 23.02
C GLU A 161 -2.97 -9.15 21.76
N CYS A 162 -2.99 -8.51 20.57
CA CYS A 162 -2.72 -9.18 19.30
C CYS A 162 -1.32 -9.81 19.28
N VAL A 163 -0.29 -9.05 19.67
CA VAL A 163 1.10 -9.54 19.77
C VAL A 163 1.19 -10.73 20.71
N ARG A 164 0.61 -10.62 21.92
CA ARG A 164 0.60 -11.70 22.92
C ARG A 164 -0.13 -12.95 22.42
N LYS A 165 -1.24 -12.76 21.69
CA LYS A 165 -2.01 -13.86 21.11
C LYS A 165 -1.22 -14.60 20.03
N VAL A 166 -0.58 -13.85 19.10
CA VAL A 166 0.29 -14.42 18.07
C VAL A 166 1.44 -15.22 18.69
N TYR A 167 2.11 -14.63 19.68
CA TYR A 167 3.23 -15.28 20.35
C TYR A 167 2.83 -16.57 21.06
N ARG A 168 1.64 -16.59 21.70
CA ARG A 168 1.13 -17.78 22.40
C ARG A 168 0.65 -18.88 21.46
N SER A 169 0.06 -18.52 20.31
CA SER A 169 -0.48 -19.52 19.37
C SER A 169 0.58 -20.11 18.45
N ASP A 170 1.41 -19.26 17.85
CA ASP A 170 2.31 -19.65 16.76
C ASP A 170 3.79 -19.36 17.06
N GLY A 171 4.10 -18.78 18.24
CA GLY A 171 5.44 -18.36 18.61
C GLY A 171 5.99 -17.25 17.72
N ILE A 172 7.32 -17.14 17.65
CA ILE A 172 8.02 -16.14 16.82
C ILE A 172 7.71 -16.34 15.32
N LYS A 173 7.59 -17.60 14.89
CA LYS A 173 7.27 -17.92 13.48
C LYS A 173 5.92 -17.36 13.02
N GLY A 174 4.98 -17.18 13.94
CA GLY A 174 3.68 -16.59 13.68
C GLY A 174 3.76 -15.16 13.10
N PHE A 175 4.74 -14.36 13.54
CA PHE A 175 4.95 -12.99 13.07
C PHE A 175 5.43 -12.90 11.62
N TYR A 176 5.90 -14.00 11.05
CA TYR A 176 6.39 -14.08 9.68
C TYR A 176 5.38 -14.72 8.72
N ARG A 177 4.13 -14.94 9.17
CA ARG A 177 3.06 -15.39 8.28
C ARG A 177 2.79 -14.38 7.18
N GLY A 178 2.65 -14.87 5.94
CA GLY A 178 2.42 -14.03 4.76
C GLY A 178 3.66 -13.30 4.23
N MET A 179 4.85 -13.59 4.78
CA MET A 179 6.11 -12.99 4.30
C MET A 179 6.40 -13.38 2.85
N SER A 180 6.19 -14.64 2.47
CA SER A 180 6.35 -15.12 1.08
C SER A 180 5.48 -14.34 0.09
N ALA A 181 4.23 -14.07 0.45
CA ALA A 181 3.35 -13.24 -0.35
C ALA A 181 3.80 -11.77 -0.41
N SER A 182 4.40 -11.26 0.68
CA SER A 182 4.97 -9.91 0.69
C SER A 182 6.20 -9.80 -0.22
N TYR A 183 7.02 -10.85 -0.30
CA TYR A 183 8.13 -10.90 -1.26
C TYR A 183 7.64 -10.96 -2.70
N ALA A 184 6.57 -11.70 -2.98
CA ALA A 184 5.93 -11.66 -4.29
C ALA A 184 5.49 -10.24 -4.68
N GLY A 185 5.17 -9.38 -3.70
CA GLY A 185 4.87 -7.97 -3.92
C GLY A 185 6.03 -7.14 -4.46
N ILE A 186 7.28 -7.58 -4.34
CA ILE A 186 8.43 -6.90 -4.96
C ILE A 186 8.30 -6.93 -6.48
N SER A 187 7.71 -7.99 -7.05
CA SER A 187 7.45 -8.08 -8.49
C SER A 187 6.57 -6.94 -9.01
N GLU A 188 5.63 -6.42 -8.21
CA GLU A 188 4.82 -5.26 -8.58
C GLU A 188 5.69 -4.04 -8.89
N THR A 189 6.75 -3.82 -8.11
CA THR A 189 7.68 -2.71 -8.33
C THR A 189 8.45 -2.88 -9.63
N VAL A 190 8.88 -4.09 -9.93
CA VAL A 190 9.57 -4.41 -11.19
C VAL A 190 8.65 -4.22 -12.39
N ILE A 191 7.43 -4.75 -12.32
CA ILE A 191 6.42 -4.60 -13.39
C ILE A 191 6.10 -3.11 -13.62
N HIS A 192 5.89 -2.36 -12.52
CA HIS A 192 5.64 -0.91 -12.61
C HIS A 192 6.77 -0.19 -13.33
N PHE A 193 8.02 -0.49 -12.95
CA PHE A 193 9.19 0.14 -13.54
C PHE A 193 9.31 -0.17 -15.04
N VAL A 194 9.17 -1.43 -15.43
CA VAL A 194 9.22 -1.85 -16.85
C VAL A 194 8.14 -1.17 -17.68
N ILE A 195 6.90 -1.14 -17.20
CA ILE A 195 5.80 -0.49 -17.92
C ILE A 195 6.04 1.02 -18.00
N TYR A 196 6.50 1.64 -16.91
CA TYR A 196 6.78 3.07 -16.88
C TYR A 196 7.88 3.47 -17.87
N GLU A 197 9.00 2.76 -17.90
CA GLU A 197 10.10 3.03 -18.85
C GLU A 197 9.66 2.86 -20.31
N ASN A 198 8.88 1.82 -20.61
CA ASN A 198 8.34 1.63 -21.96
C ASN A 198 7.40 2.79 -22.40
N ILE A 199 6.52 3.25 -21.49
CA ILE A 199 5.62 4.37 -21.80
C ILE A 199 6.43 5.66 -21.95
N LYS A 200 7.39 5.91 -21.06
CA LYS A 200 8.26 7.09 -21.09
C LYS A 200 9.06 7.17 -22.40
N GLN A 201 9.66 6.06 -22.84
CA GLN A 201 10.39 6.00 -24.10
C GLN A 201 9.49 6.37 -25.27
N LYS A 202 8.27 5.82 -25.36
CA LYS A 202 7.31 6.16 -26.41
C LYS A 202 6.90 7.63 -26.40
N ILE A 203 6.68 8.22 -25.20
CA ILE A 203 6.36 9.65 -25.08
C ILE A 203 7.53 10.50 -25.59
N LEU A 204 8.77 10.15 -25.22
CA LEU A 204 9.97 10.86 -25.67
C LEU A 204 10.15 10.75 -27.20
N GLU A 205 9.94 9.58 -27.78
CA GLU A 205 9.98 9.35 -29.23
C GLU A 205 8.92 10.20 -29.96
N CYS A 206 7.69 10.24 -29.46
CA CYS A 206 6.62 11.06 -30.04
C CYS A 206 6.92 12.56 -29.94
N ASN A 207 7.54 13.02 -28.85
CA ASN A 207 7.89 14.43 -28.65
C ASN A 207 9.17 14.85 -29.39
N SER A 208 9.98 13.89 -29.86
CA SER A 208 11.23 14.12 -30.57
C SER A 208 11.07 14.25 -32.10
N THR A 209 9.82 14.24 -32.63
CA THR A 209 9.57 14.40 -34.06
C THR A 209 9.99 15.82 -34.50
N PRO A 210 10.97 15.96 -35.44
CA PRO A 210 11.46 17.27 -35.85
C PRO A 210 10.45 17.96 -36.72
N GLY A 211 9.78 19.00 -36.20
CA GLY A 211 8.85 19.80 -37.04
C GLY A 211 7.91 20.76 -36.33
N MET A 212 8.13 21.11 -35.07
CA MET A 212 7.29 22.13 -34.42
C MET A 212 8.12 23.18 -33.71
N ASP A 213 7.83 24.44 -34.05
CA ASP A 213 8.58 25.63 -33.72
C ASP A 213 8.85 25.88 -32.23
N LYS A 214 9.96 26.59 -31.98
CA LYS A 214 10.57 26.85 -30.65
C LYS A 214 9.84 27.90 -29.77
N GLU A 215 8.60 28.30 -30.08
CA GLU A 215 7.99 29.46 -29.42
C GLU A 215 7.15 29.18 -28.17
N ASP A 216 6.88 27.90 -27.80
CA ASP A 216 6.03 27.57 -26.64
C ASP A 216 6.74 26.73 -25.54
N GLU A 217 7.94 27.10 -25.12
CA GLU A 217 8.70 26.39 -24.06
C GLU A 217 7.95 26.12 -22.75
N PRO A 218 7.19 27.05 -22.13
CA PRO A 218 6.52 26.76 -20.87
C PRO A 218 5.32 25.82 -20.98
N VAL A 219 4.58 25.90 -22.09
CA VAL A 219 3.41 25.04 -22.36
C VAL A 219 3.86 23.62 -22.68
N LYS A 220 4.93 23.44 -23.41
CA LYS A 220 5.53 22.12 -23.71
C LYS A 220 6.03 21.43 -22.43
N LYS A 221 6.70 22.17 -21.53
CA LYS A 221 7.14 21.63 -20.22
C LYS A 221 5.96 21.20 -19.34
N ALA A 222 4.86 21.92 -19.33
CA ALA A 222 3.65 21.55 -18.60
C ALA A 222 2.97 20.32 -19.18
N SER A 223 2.87 20.22 -20.51
CA SER A 223 2.33 19.05 -21.22
C SER A 223 3.18 17.80 -20.97
N ASP A 224 4.51 17.91 -21.03
CA ASP A 224 5.43 16.81 -20.76
C ASP A 224 5.32 16.34 -19.30
N PHE A 225 5.17 17.25 -18.37
CA PHE A 225 4.96 16.92 -16.96
C PHE A 225 3.63 16.15 -16.75
N VAL A 226 2.54 16.62 -17.34
CA VAL A 226 1.22 15.95 -17.26
C VAL A 226 1.27 14.57 -17.92
N SER A 227 1.92 14.43 -19.07
CA SER A 227 2.07 13.13 -19.75
C SER A 227 2.92 12.15 -18.95
N MET A 228 3.98 12.60 -18.29
CA MET A 228 4.79 11.78 -17.39
C MET A 228 4.00 11.35 -16.12
N MET A 229 3.20 12.25 -15.56
CA MET A 229 2.30 11.89 -14.44
C MET A 229 1.25 10.85 -14.86
N ALA A 230 0.65 11.02 -16.03
CA ALA A 230 -0.30 10.05 -16.60
C ALA A 230 0.37 8.69 -16.85
N ALA A 231 1.58 8.68 -17.38
CA ALA A 231 2.38 7.47 -17.57
C ALA A 231 2.67 6.75 -16.25
N ALA A 232 3.06 7.49 -15.21
CA ALA A 232 3.31 6.94 -13.88
C ALA A 232 2.03 6.38 -13.24
N ALA A 233 0.91 7.07 -13.36
CA ALA A 233 -0.38 6.61 -12.84
C ALA A 233 -0.88 5.36 -13.58
N THR A 234 -0.78 5.35 -14.90
CA THR A 234 -1.21 4.22 -15.73
C THR A 234 -0.33 2.99 -15.48
N SER A 235 1.00 3.15 -15.48
CA SER A 235 1.93 2.05 -15.21
C SER A 235 1.73 1.47 -13.81
N LYS A 236 1.48 2.31 -12.80
CA LYS A 236 1.19 1.85 -11.44
C LYS A 236 -0.12 1.08 -11.35
N THR A 237 -1.18 1.57 -12.00
CA THR A 237 -2.48 0.90 -12.05
C THR A 237 -2.38 -0.47 -12.74
N CYS A 238 -1.69 -0.56 -13.87
CA CYS A 238 -1.46 -1.81 -14.58
C CYS A 238 -0.65 -2.79 -13.72
N ALA A 239 0.47 -2.34 -13.16
CA ALA A 239 1.32 -3.18 -12.31
C ALA A 239 0.56 -3.71 -11.10
N THR A 240 -0.18 -2.86 -10.41
CA THR A 240 -1.03 -3.25 -9.27
C THR A 240 -2.09 -4.27 -9.71
N SER A 241 -2.75 -4.07 -10.84
CA SER A 241 -3.78 -5.01 -11.32
C SER A 241 -3.21 -6.37 -11.68
N ILE A 242 -2.03 -6.44 -12.31
CA ILE A 242 -1.35 -7.68 -12.66
C ILE A 242 -0.88 -8.42 -11.40
N ALA A 243 -0.27 -7.69 -10.47
CA ALA A 243 0.31 -8.27 -9.26
C ALA A 243 -0.71 -8.47 -8.12
N TYR A 244 -1.96 -8.00 -8.27
CA TYR A 244 -2.96 -7.97 -7.19
C TYR A 244 -3.21 -9.30 -6.47
N PRO A 245 -3.16 -10.48 -7.14
CA PRO A 245 -3.35 -11.77 -6.48
C PRO A 245 -2.45 -11.98 -5.26
N HIS A 246 -1.20 -11.50 -5.28
CA HIS A 246 -0.30 -11.63 -4.13
C HIS A 246 -0.81 -10.91 -2.88
N GLU A 247 -1.51 -9.78 -3.04
CA GLU A 247 -2.07 -9.01 -1.93
C GLU A 247 -3.22 -9.75 -1.24
N VAL A 248 -4.09 -10.39 -2.02
CA VAL A 248 -5.17 -11.21 -1.49
C VAL A 248 -4.59 -12.41 -0.73
N VAL A 249 -3.65 -13.13 -1.32
CA VAL A 249 -2.96 -14.25 -0.68
C VAL A 249 -2.27 -13.81 0.62
N ARG A 250 -1.60 -12.64 0.62
CA ARG A 250 -0.97 -12.06 1.81
C ARG A 250 -1.97 -11.82 2.94
N THR A 251 -3.12 -11.23 2.63
CA THR A 251 -4.16 -10.95 3.61
C THR A 251 -4.73 -12.25 4.20
N ARG A 252 -5.00 -13.25 3.36
CA ARG A 252 -5.48 -14.58 3.78
C ARG A 252 -4.48 -15.33 4.67
N LEU A 253 -3.18 -15.27 4.35
CA LEU A 253 -2.13 -15.88 5.17
C LEU A 253 -1.97 -15.21 6.53
N ARG A 254 -2.30 -13.90 6.65
CA ARG A 254 -2.24 -13.15 7.90
C ARG A 254 -3.48 -13.31 8.76
N GLU A 255 -4.56 -13.82 8.21
CA GLU A 255 -5.81 -14.11 8.92
C GLU A 255 -5.58 -15.12 10.04
N GLU A 256 -6.31 -14.97 11.16
CA GLU A 256 -6.20 -15.85 12.31
C GLU A 256 -7.02 -17.12 12.14
N GLY A 257 -6.51 -18.24 12.65
CA GLY A 257 -7.27 -19.50 12.71
C GLY A 257 -7.62 -20.12 11.37
N THR A 258 -6.96 -19.71 10.27
CA THR A 258 -7.28 -20.15 8.94
C THR A 258 -6.51 -21.40 8.50
N LYS A 259 -7.07 -22.11 7.51
CA LYS A 259 -6.46 -23.23 6.80
C LYS A 259 -5.27 -22.87 5.90
N TYR A 260 -5.02 -21.58 5.71
CA TYR A 260 -3.98 -21.05 4.84
C TYR A 260 -2.61 -21.11 5.53
N ARG A 261 -1.67 -21.89 4.97
CA ARG A 261 -0.34 -22.13 5.56
C ARG A 261 0.80 -21.66 4.67
N SER A 262 0.68 -21.81 3.35
CA SER A 262 1.71 -21.56 2.35
C SER A 262 1.16 -20.71 1.22
N PHE A 263 2.02 -19.98 0.50
CA PHE A 263 1.65 -19.14 -0.64
C PHE A 263 0.94 -19.95 -1.75
N PHE A 264 1.58 -21.00 -2.23
CA PHE A 264 1.02 -21.83 -3.32
C PHE A 264 -0.22 -22.62 -2.89
N GLN A 265 -0.23 -23.13 -1.64
CA GLN A 265 -1.42 -23.78 -1.09
C GLN A 265 -2.60 -22.81 -1.02
N THR A 266 -2.40 -21.58 -0.56
CA THR A 266 -3.44 -20.57 -0.47
C THR A 266 -3.95 -20.19 -1.86
N LEU A 267 -3.05 -20.06 -2.83
CA LEU A 267 -3.40 -19.78 -4.23
C LEU A 267 -4.31 -20.89 -4.80
N SER A 268 -3.91 -22.15 -4.61
CA SER A 268 -4.68 -23.31 -5.08
C SER A 268 -6.05 -23.42 -4.39
N LEU A 269 -6.10 -23.23 -3.07
CA LEU A 269 -7.35 -23.26 -2.30
C LEU A 269 -8.31 -22.15 -2.74
N LEU A 270 -7.83 -20.92 -2.92
CA LEU A 270 -8.66 -19.81 -3.40
C LEU A 270 -9.24 -20.10 -4.79
N MET A 271 -8.43 -20.68 -5.68
CA MET A 271 -8.89 -21.05 -7.02
C MET A 271 -9.99 -22.11 -6.97
N GLN A 272 -9.81 -23.16 -6.15
CA GLN A 272 -10.74 -24.27 -6.04
C GLN A 272 -12.05 -23.89 -5.33
N GLU A 273 -11.98 -23.13 -4.25
CA GLU A 273 -13.14 -22.85 -3.40
C GLU A 273 -13.92 -21.60 -3.80
N GLU A 274 -13.21 -20.54 -4.17
CA GLU A 274 -13.81 -19.23 -4.44
C GLU A 274 -13.73 -18.80 -5.91
N GLY A 275 -12.92 -19.48 -6.72
CA GLY A 275 -12.72 -19.22 -8.14
C GLY A 275 -11.80 -18.03 -8.43
N TYR A 276 -11.57 -17.77 -9.72
CA TYR A 276 -10.62 -16.75 -10.20
C TYR A 276 -10.95 -15.31 -9.72
N SER A 277 -12.23 -14.98 -9.61
CA SER A 277 -12.68 -13.64 -9.17
C SER A 277 -12.25 -13.28 -7.75
N SER A 278 -11.94 -14.27 -6.91
CA SER A 278 -11.48 -14.05 -5.53
C SER A 278 -10.15 -13.32 -5.46
N PHE A 279 -9.27 -13.52 -6.45
CA PHE A 279 -7.96 -12.86 -6.51
C PHE A 279 -8.02 -11.36 -6.71
N TYR A 280 -9.16 -10.83 -7.18
CA TYR A 280 -9.35 -9.41 -7.45
C TYR A 280 -10.32 -8.73 -6.48
N ARG A 281 -10.68 -9.40 -5.40
CA ARG A 281 -11.54 -8.81 -4.36
C ARG A 281 -10.85 -7.65 -3.67
N GLY A 282 -11.52 -6.49 -3.66
CA GLY A 282 -11.00 -5.26 -3.09
C GLY A 282 -10.09 -4.45 -4.02
N LEU A 283 -9.82 -4.88 -5.27
CA LEU A 283 -9.01 -4.13 -6.23
C LEU A 283 -9.58 -2.73 -6.47
N ALA A 284 -10.88 -2.62 -6.74
CA ALA A 284 -11.53 -1.33 -6.97
C ALA A 284 -11.34 -0.38 -5.78
N THR A 285 -11.52 -0.89 -4.55
CA THR A 285 -11.31 -0.10 -3.33
C THR A 285 -9.83 0.32 -3.19
N HIS A 286 -8.90 -0.56 -3.57
CA HIS A 286 -7.47 -0.25 -3.57
C HIS A 286 -7.13 0.89 -4.53
N LEU A 287 -7.61 0.82 -5.77
CA LEU A 287 -7.38 1.83 -6.80
C LEU A 287 -8.03 3.17 -6.42
N ILE A 288 -9.28 3.14 -5.94
CA ILE A 288 -9.98 4.36 -5.47
C ILE A 288 -9.22 5.02 -4.30
N ARG A 289 -8.65 4.23 -3.39
CA ARG A 289 -7.85 4.76 -2.27
C ARG A 289 -6.55 5.42 -2.73
N GLN A 290 -5.94 4.94 -3.80
CA GLN A 290 -4.62 5.37 -4.24
C GLN A 290 -4.57 6.85 -4.61
N ILE A 291 -5.60 7.36 -5.32
CA ILE A 291 -5.67 8.76 -5.75
C ILE A 291 -5.77 9.72 -4.55
N PRO A 292 -6.77 9.59 -3.64
CA PRO A 292 -6.86 10.47 -2.48
C PRO A 292 -5.64 10.40 -1.57
N ASN A 293 -5.08 9.20 -1.36
CA ASN A 293 -3.91 9.01 -0.52
C ASN A 293 -2.70 9.79 -1.04
N THR A 294 -2.44 9.72 -2.34
CA THR A 294 -1.33 10.47 -2.96
C THR A 294 -1.58 11.97 -2.94
N ALA A 295 -2.79 12.41 -3.28
CA ALA A 295 -3.17 13.82 -3.27
C ALA A 295 -3.04 14.44 -1.88
N ILE A 296 -3.58 13.80 -0.85
CA ILE A 296 -3.50 14.26 0.54
C ILE A 296 -2.05 14.33 1.02
N MET A 297 -1.25 13.29 0.71
CA MET A 297 0.15 13.24 1.10
C MET A 297 0.94 14.38 0.48
N MET A 298 0.79 14.63 -0.83
CA MET A 298 1.49 15.71 -1.54
C MET A 298 1.05 17.09 -1.06
N THR A 299 -0.26 17.32 -0.97
CA THR A 299 -0.79 18.62 -0.49
C THR A 299 -0.31 18.92 0.94
N THR A 300 -0.37 17.94 1.84
CA THR A 300 0.10 18.12 3.22
C THR A 300 1.60 18.39 3.24
N TYR A 301 2.39 17.67 2.43
CA TYR A 301 3.82 17.89 2.31
C TYR A 301 4.14 19.32 1.87
N GLU A 302 3.50 19.80 0.79
CA GLU A 302 3.72 21.16 0.27
C GLU A 302 3.32 22.23 1.27
N VAL A 303 2.17 22.07 1.94
CA VAL A 303 1.71 23.00 2.98
C VAL A 303 2.71 23.09 4.14
N VAL A 304 3.21 21.94 4.62
CA VAL A 304 4.18 21.91 5.71
C VAL A 304 5.50 22.54 5.30
N VAL A 305 6.01 22.23 4.10
CA VAL A 305 7.24 22.84 3.56
C VAL A 305 7.08 24.34 3.42
N TYR A 306 5.95 24.82 2.87
CA TYR A 306 5.64 26.24 2.74
C TYR A 306 5.62 26.96 4.08
N LEU A 307 4.93 26.39 5.08
CA LEU A 307 4.83 26.99 6.42
C LEU A 307 6.19 27.08 7.11
N LEU A 308 7.01 26.02 7.03
CA LEU A 308 8.33 25.99 7.65
C LEU A 308 9.30 26.95 6.97
N ASN A 309 9.30 27.04 5.64
CA ASN A 309 10.14 27.98 4.91
C ASN A 309 9.72 29.44 5.17
N ARG A 310 8.41 29.72 5.24
CA ARG A 310 7.89 31.04 5.59
C ARG A 310 8.31 31.46 7.00
N GLN A 311 8.25 30.56 7.96
CA GLN A 311 8.67 30.82 9.34
C GLN A 311 10.18 31.08 9.41
N GLN A 312 10.99 30.34 8.65
CA GLN A 312 12.43 30.55 8.57
C GLN A 312 12.76 31.96 7.99
N HIS A 313 12.05 32.37 6.94
CA HIS A 313 12.22 33.69 6.33
C HIS A 313 11.85 34.82 7.31
N TYR A 314 10.79 34.61 8.10
CA TYR A 314 10.36 35.56 9.13
C TYR A 314 11.41 35.75 10.22
N TYR A 315 12.03 34.70 10.73
CA TYR A 315 13.11 34.79 11.72
C TYR A 315 14.37 35.44 11.17
N LEU A 316 14.69 35.23 9.89
CA LEU A 316 15.84 35.89 9.26
C LEU A 316 15.64 37.42 9.04
N THR A 317 14.40 37.85 8.88
CA THR A 317 14.05 39.28 8.71
C THR A 317 13.89 40.02 10.03
N MET A 318 13.48 39.35 11.10
CA MET A 318 13.34 39.95 12.43
C MET A 318 14.63 39.93 13.27
N GLY A 319 15.62 39.11 12.88
CA GLY A 319 16.92 39.02 13.57
C GLY A 319 18.00 39.96 13.02
N LYS A 320 17.63 40.86 12.11
CA LYS A 320 18.44 41.99 11.67
C LYS A 320 17.87 43.30 12.25
#